data_e0a2513139e63bdcd38a854b9f070669
#
_entry.id   e0a2513139e63bdcd38a854b9f070669
#
_cell.length_a   1.000
_cell.length_b   1.000
_cell.length_c   1.000
_cell.angle_alpha   90.00
_cell.angle_beta   90.00
_cell.angle_gamma   90.00
#
_symmetry.space_group_name_H-M   'P 1'
#
loop_
_entity.id
_entity.type
_entity.pdbx_description
1 polymer ?
#
loop_
_entity_poly.entity_id
_entity_poly.type
_entity_poly.pdbx_seq_one_letter_code
_entity_poly.pdbx_strand_id
1 'polypeptide(L)'
;QRFKFFGTYEDAMQEQQNFLFHSMLSPLLNVGLLTPKEVIDAALNHAELNDIPLNSLEGFIRQIIGWREFIRGVYQEKSELEFKGNYWDHKNKINSNWYDGSTGLDPLDDVIRMVNEYGYTHHIPRLMILSNVFTLCEIDPKEIYRWFMEMFVDSSEWVMVPNVFGMGTFADGGIMSTEPYTCLLYTSPSPRDLY
;
A
#
# COMPACT_ATOMS: atom_id res chain seq x y z
N GLN A 1 -8.33 0.89 -20.83
CA GLN A 1 -7.19 1.77 -21.22
C GLN A 1 -6.01 1.67 -20.24
N ARG A 2 -6.23 1.72 -18.91
CA ARG A 2 -5.16 1.66 -17.91
C ARG A 2 -4.40 0.33 -17.90
N PHE A 3 -5.11 -0.77 -18.08
CA PHE A 3 -4.56 -2.12 -17.98
C PHE A 3 -3.35 -2.36 -18.89
N LYS A 4 -3.37 -1.80 -20.11
CA LYS A 4 -2.26 -1.90 -21.05
C LYS A 4 -0.91 -1.37 -20.52
N PHE A 5 -0.96 -0.41 -19.61
CA PHE A 5 0.21 0.28 -19.07
C PHE A 5 0.57 -0.14 -17.64
N PHE A 6 -0.24 -1.00 -17.03
CA PHE A 6 -0.07 -1.40 -15.63
C PHE A 6 1.33 -1.94 -15.35
N GLY A 7 1.79 -2.95 -16.09
CA GLY A 7 3.08 -3.58 -15.84
C GLY A 7 4.32 -2.69 -16.06
N THR A 8 4.17 -1.59 -16.82
CA THR A 8 5.27 -0.65 -17.04
C THR A 8 5.29 0.46 -15.99
N TYR A 9 4.12 0.82 -15.45
CA TYR A 9 3.96 2.01 -14.61
C TYR A 9 3.26 1.73 -13.28
N GLU A 10 3.28 0.47 -12.79
CA GLU A 10 2.62 0.14 -11.52
C GLU A 10 3.22 0.89 -10.32
N ASP A 11 4.52 1.21 -10.38
CA ASP A 11 5.22 1.95 -9.33
C ASP A 11 5.26 3.46 -9.56
N ALA A 12 4.59 3.96 -10.61
CA ALA A 12 4.57 5.39 -10.89
C ALA A 12 3.79 6.16 -9.82
N MET A 13 4.30 7.34 -9.47
CA MET A 13 3.60 8.32 -8.65
C MET A 13 3.54 9.65 -9.39
N GLN A 14 2.44 10.35 -9.25
CA GLN A 14 2.26 11.70 -9.80
C GLN A 14 1.35 12.50 -8.89
N GLU A 15 1.72 13.75 -8.64
CA GLU A 15 0.92 14.71 -7.90
C GLU A 15 -0.51 14.78 -8.43
N GLN A 16 -1.50 14.82 -7.53
CA GLN A 16 -2.93 14.90 -7.84
C GLN A 16 -3.47 13.76 -8.73
N GLN A 17 -2.74 12.65 -8.86
CA GLN A 17 -3.16 11.48 -9.65
C GLN A 17 -3.38 10.26 -8.75
N ASN A 18 -4.60 10.15 -8.24
CA ASN A 18 -4.95 9.15 -7.22
C ASN A 18 -4.95 7.70 -7.71
N PHE A 19 -5.25 7.47 -8.98
CA PHE A 19 -5.45 6.13 -9.52
C PHE A 19 -4.36 5.68 -10.48
N LEU A 20 -3.80 6.59 -11.25
CA LEU A 20 -2.87 6.32 -12.36
C LEU A 20 -3.29 5.07 -13.15
N PHE A 21 -2.48 4.02 -13.12
CA PHE A 21 -2.73 2.77 -13.85
C PHE A 21 -3.33 1.66 -12.96
N HIS A 22 -3.56 1.93 -11.67
CA HIS A 22 -4.17 0.98 -10.74
C HIS A 22 -5.68 0.85 -10.92
N SER A 23 -6.24 -0.27 -10.43
CA SER A 23 -7.67 -0.52 -10.35
C SER A 23 -8.23 -0.08 -8.99
N MET A 24 -9.54 0.12 -8.91
CA MET A 24 -10.29 0.34 -7.67
C MET A 24 -11.12 -0.90 -7.29
N LEU A 25 -10.55 -2.08 -7.39
CA LEU A 25 -11.27 -3.32 -7.10
C LEU A 25 -11.15 -3.75 -5.64
N SER A 26 -10.17 -3.22 -4.90
CA SER A 26 -9.89 -3.62 -3.52
C SER A 26 -11.09 -3.47 -2.57
N PRO A 27 -11.87 -2.38 -2.56
CA PRO A 27 -13.05 -2.30 -1.70
C PRO A 27 -14.06 -3.41 -1.97
N LEU A 28 -14.35 -3.69 -3.25
CA LEU A 28 -15.33 -4.70 -3.65
C LEU A 28 -14.85 -6.13 -3.36
N LEU A 29 -13.54 -6.39 -3.56
CA LEU A 29 -12.92 -7.66 -3.23
C LEU A 29 -12.88 -7.89 -1.71
N ASN A 30 -12.63 -6.85 -0.93
CA ASN A 30 -12.49 -6.99 0.53
C ASN A 30 -13.83 -7.23 1.22
N VAL A 31 -14.93 -6.73 0.68
CA VAL A 31 -16.29 -6.99 1.20
C VAL A 31 -16.97 -8.19 0.51
N GLY A 32 -16.30 -8.85 -0.43
CA GLY A 32 -16.81 -10.05 -1.10
C GLY A 32 -17.89 -9.81 -2.15
N LEU A 33 -18.05 -8.58 -2.63
CA LEU A 33 -18.95 -8.27 -3.76
C LEU A 33 -18.37 -8.71 -5.11
N LEU A 34 -17.05 -8.82 -5.20
CA LEU A 34 -16.34 -9.45 -6.30
C LEU A 34 -15.45 -10.56 -5.74
N THR A 35 -15.36 -11.66 -6.46
CA THR A 35 -14.41 -12.72 -6.15
C THR A 35 -13.11 -12.57 -6.95
N PRO A 36 -11.96 -13.02 -6.44
CA PRO A 36 -10.72 -13.05 -7.23
C PRO A 36 -10.87 -13.76 -8.56
N LYS A 37 -11.64 -14.85 -8.60
CA LYS A 37 -11.89 -15.62 -9.82
C LYS A 37 -12.61 -14.79 -10.90
N GLU A 38 -13.66 -14.08 -10.54
CA GLU A 38 -14.38 -13.21 -11.49
C GLU A 38 -13.49 -12.12 -12.08
N VAL A 39 -12.63 -11.52 -11.24
CA VAL A 39 -11.69 -10.49 -11.68
C VAL A 39 -10.64 -11.07 -12.63
N ILE A 40 -10.12 -12.25 -12.34
CA ILE A 40 -9.11 -12.92 -13.18
C ILE A 40 -9.72 -13.34 -14.52
N ASP A 41 -10.88 -13.98 -14.50
CA ASP A 41 -11.58 -14.41 -15.72
C ASP A 41 -11.85 -13.21 -16.65
N ALA A 42 -12.30 -12.09 -16.05
CA ALA A 42 -12.53 -10.86 -16.81
C ALA A 42 -11.24 -10.26 -17.37
N ALA A 43 -10.13 -10.30 -16.60
CA ALA A 43 -8.83 -9.80 -17.05
C ALA A 43 -8.25 -10.64 -18.20
N LEU A 44 -8.34 -11.97 -18.12
CA LEU A 44 -7.90 -12.89 -19.17
C LEU A 44 -8.68 -12.66 -20.45
N ASN A 45 -10.02 -12.66 -20.39
CA ASN A 45 -10.88 -12.41 -21.53
C ASN A 45 -10.61 -11.03 -22.17
N HIS A 46 -10.40 -10.00 -21.35
CA HIS A 46 -10.05 -8.67 -21.85
C HIS A 46 -8.69 -8.66 -22.54
N ALA A 47 -7.72 -9.37 -21.99
CA ALA A 47 -6.38 -9.43 -22.55
C ALA A 47 -6.35 -10.12 -23.92
N GLU A 48 -7.11 -11.20 -24.11
CA GLU A 48 -7.25 -11.89 -25.40
C GLU A 48 -7.86 -10.99 -26.49
N LEU A 49 -8.82 -10.12 -26.11
CA LEU A 49 -9.53 -9.26 -27.06
C LEU A 49 -8.82 -7.94 -27.37
N ASN A 50 -7.86 -7.50 -26.55
CA ASN A 50 -7.34 -6.13 -26.62
C ASN A 50 -5.80 -6.03 -26.69
N ASP A 51 -5.11 -7.10 -27.00
CA ASP A 51 -3.64 -7.13 -27.10
C ASP A 51 -2.95 -6.48 -25.89
N ILE A 52 -3.27 -6.98 -24.70
CA ILE A 52 -2.66 -6.51 -23.46
C ILE A 52 -1.24 -7.11 -23.32
N PRO A 53 -0.20 -6.29 -23.08
CA PRO A 53 1.16 -6.80 -22.88
C PRO A 53 1.23 -7.80 -21.72
N LEU A 54 2.05 -8.85 -21.90
CA LEU A 54 2.18 -9.94 -20.92
C LEU A 54 2.61 -9.44 -19.54
N ASN A 55 3.51 -8.46 -19.47
CA ASN A 55 3.94 -7.88 -18.21
C ASN A 55 2.79 -7.20 -17.43
N SER A 56 1.85 -6.56 -18.14
CA SER A 56 0.67 -5.95 -17.52
C SER A 56 -0.34 -7.00 -17.05
N LEU A 57 -0.57 -8.03 -17.84
CA LEU A 57 -1.48 -9.12 -17.48
C LEU A 57 -0.92 -9.94 -16.31
N GLU A 58 0.34 -10.36 -16.40
CA GLU A 58 1.00 -11.14 -15.36
C GLU A 58 1.11 -10.35 -14.06
N GLY A 59 1.56 -9.10 -14.11
CA GLY A 59 1.65 -8.24 -12.95
C GLY A 59 0.29 -8.07 -12.25
N PHE A 60 -0.78 -7.80 -13.00
CA PHE A 60 -2.12 -7.66 -12.45
C PHE A 60 -2.63 -8.97 -11.80
N ILE A 61 -2.48 -10.11 -12.48
CA ILE A 61 -2.91 -11.41 -11.93
C ILE A 61 -2.12 -11.75 -10.66
N ARG A 62 -0.82 -11.45 -10.65
CA ARG A 62 0.04 -11.63 -9.47
C ARG A 62 -0.44 -10.83 -8.27
N GLN A 63 -0.96 -9.62 -8.45
CA GLN A 63 -1.55 -8.83 -7.35
C GLN A 63 -2.84 -9.48 -6.82
N ILE A 64 -3.66 -10.06 -7.70
CA ILE A 64 -4.95 -10.66 -7.30
C ILE A 64 -4.78 -12.03 -6.62
N ILE A 65 -3.94 -12.92 -7.17
CA ILE A 65 -3.72 -14.26 -6.61
C ILE A 65 -2.57 -14.23 -5.59
N GLY A 66 -1.37 -13.84 -6.02
CA GLY A 66 -0.16 -13.97 -5.23
C GLY A 66 -0.19 -13.11 -3.97
N TRP A 67 -0.32 -11.80 -4.16
CA TRP A 67 -0.29 -10.85 -3.05
C TRP A 67 -1.41 -11.08 -2.05
N ARG A 68 -2.66 -11.20 -2.49
CA ARG A 68 -3.80 -11.38 -1.58
C ARG A 68 -3.72 -12.68 -0.79
N GLU A 69 -3.32 -13.79 -1.41
CA GLU A 69 -3.16 -15.07 -0.71
C GLU A 69 -1.97 -15.06 0.25
N PHE A 70 -0.88 -14.40 -0.11
CA PHE A 70 0.25 -14.19 0.79
C PHE A 70 -0.16 -13.39 2.03
N ILE A 71 -0.80 -12.25 1.86
CA ILE A 71 -1.31 -11.42 2.97
C ILE A 71 -2.30 -12.21 3.85
N ARG A 72 -3.21 -12.96 3.22
CA ARG A 72 -4.15 -13.80 3.96
C ARG A 72 -3.44 -14.86 4.80
N GLY A 73 -2.43 -15.51 4.23
CA GLY A 73 -1.61 -16.49 4.94
C GLY A 73 -0.87 -15.90 6.12
N VAL A 74 -0.20 -14.75 5.92
CA VAL A 74 0.49 -14.02 6.99
C VAL A 74 -0.49 -13.64 8.11
N TYR A 75 -1.63 -13.07 7.76
CA TYR A 75 -2.65 -12.70 8.73
C TYR A 75 -3.13 -13.91 9.55
N GLN A 76 -3.46 -15.02 8.90
CA GLN A 76 -3.95 -16.23 9.58
C GLN A 76 -2.91 -16.82 10.56
N GLU A 77 -1.64 -16.76 10.22
CA GLU A 77 -0.57 -17.41 10.99
C GLU A 77 0.11 -16.47 11.99
N LYS A 78 0.13 -15.17 11.73
CA LYS A 78 1.01 -14.22 12.41
C LYS A 78 0.33 -12.96 12.94
N SER A 79 -0.95 -12.71 12.65
CA SER A 79 -1.64 -11.45 12.99
C SER A 79 -1.51 -11.02 14.46
N GLU A 80 -1.59 -11.99 15.40
CA GLU A 80 -1.44 -11.67 16.83
C GLU A 80 -0.03 -11.17 17.20
N LEU A 81 0.99 -11.67 16.53
CA LEU A 81 2.38 -11.27 16.73
C LEU A 81 2.62 -9.90 16.09
N GLU A 82 2.17 -9.74 14.84
CA GLU A 82 2.27 -8.46 14.12
C GLU A 82 1.57 -7.33 14.88
N PHE A 83 0.33 -7.53 15.31
CA PHE A 83 -0.45 -6.51 16.02
C PHE A 83 0.16 -6.08 17.36
N LYS A 84 1.01 -6.91 17.95
CA LYS A 84 1.80 -6.57 19.16
C LYS A 84 3.16 -5.96 18.82
N GLY A 85 3.55 -6.00 17.54
CA GLY A 85 4.85 -5.58 17.07
C GLY A 85 5.07 -4.07 17.20
N ASN A 86 6.22 -3.70 17.69
CA ASN A 86 6.76 -2.35 17.67
C ASN A 86 8.29 -2.43 17.75
N TYR A 87 8.90 -2.98 16.71
CA TYR A 87 10.34 -3.27 16.64
C TYR A 87 11.22 -2.05 16.92
N TRP A 88 10.78 -0.88 16.45
CA TRP A 88 11.51 0.39 16.61
C TRP A 88 11.26 1.10 17.95
N ASP A 89 10.34 0.61 18.79
CA ASP A 89 9.89 1.26 20.03
C ASP A 89 9.32 2.68 19.81
N HIS A 90 8.63 2.89 18.68
CA HIS A 90 8.01 4.16 18.31
C HIS A 90 6.81 4.49 19.22
N LYS A 91 6.67 5.75 19.66
CA LYS A 91 5.68 6.15 20.68
C LYS A 91 4.93 7.41 20.36
N ASN A 92 5.28 8.11 19.28
CA ASN A 92 4.64 9.37 18.93
C ASN A 92 3.18 9.13 18.50
N LYS A 93 2.35 10.13 18.74
CA LYS A 93 0.93 10.11 18.39
C LYS A 93 0.67 10.90 17.12
N ILE A 94 -0.36 10.50 16.38
CA ILE A 94 -0.88 11.25 15.25
C ILE A 94 -1.60 12.50 15.78
N ASN A 95 -1.33 13.66 15.18
CA ASN A 95 -2.05 14.92 15.43
C ASN A 95 -3.04 15.23 14.29
N SER A 96 -3.79 16.32 14.42
CA SER A 96 -4.82 16.73 13.44
C SER A 96 -4.26 16.98 12.03
N ASN A 97 -3.01 17.41 11.92
CA ASN A 97 -2.41 17.75 10.62
C ASN A 97 -2.33 16.53 9.66
N TRP A 98 -2.27 15.31 10.23
CA TRP A 98 -2.33 14.06 9.48
C TRP A 98 -3.73 13.69 8.96
N TYR A 99 -4.75 14.39 9.45
CA TYR A 99 -6.13 14.21 8.97
C TYR A 99 -6.55 15.30 7.99
N ASP A 100 -6.04 16.52 8.13
CA ASP A 100 -6.42 17.65 7.28
C ASP A 100 -5.41 17.97 6.16
N GLY A 101 -4.23 17.32 6.16
CA GLY A 101 -3.18 17.54 5.15
C GLY A 101 -2.51 18.90 5.28
N SER A 102 -2.21 19.29 6.53
CA SER A 102 -1.50 20.53 6.87
C SER A 102 -0.19 20.27 7.62
N THR A 103 0.52 19.19 7.26
CA THR A 103 1.78 18.81 7.90
C THR A 103 2.95 19.73 7.52
N GLY A 104 2.85 20.41 6.38
CA GLY A 104 3.91 21.22 5.79
C GLY A 104 4.90 20.43 4.93
N LEU A 105 4.64 19.15 4.69
CA LEU A 105 5.36 18.30 3.74
C LEU A 105 4.52 18.10 2.49
N ASP A 106 4.79 18.85 1.42
CA ASP A 106 3.98 18.89 0.21
C ASP A 106 3.57 17.50 -0.33
N PRO A 107 4.48 16.50 -0.48
CA PRO A 107 4.08 15.18 -0.97
C PRO A 107 3.12 14.46 -0.02
N LEU A 108 3.29 14.62 1.30
CA LEU A 108 2.43 14.01 2.30
C LEU A 108 1.06 14.67 2.31
N ASP A 109 1.03 16.00 2.28
CA ASP A 109 -0.21 16.79 2.30
C ASP A 109 -1.04 16.55 1.03
N ASP A 110 -0.39 16.37 -0.13
CA ASP A 110 -1.06 16.00 -1.38
C ASP A 110 -1.74 14.63 -1.26
N VAL A 111 -1.03 13.63 -0.74
CA VAL A 111 -1.61 12.28 -0.54
C VAL A 111 -2.75 12.31 0.46
N ILE A 112 -2.62 13.03 1.58
CA ILE A 112 -3.70 13.13 2.59
C ILE A 112 -4.93 13.79 1.97
N ARG A 113 -4.77 14.83 1.16
CA ARG A 113 -5.88 15.49 0.45
C ARG A 113 -6.58 14.55 -0.53
N MET A 114 -5.82 13.74 -1.29
CA MET A 114 -6.39 12.71 -2.17
C MET A 114 -7.19 11.66 -1.36
N VAL A 115 -6.66 11.23 -0.21
CA VAL A 115 -7.37 10.30 0.67
C VAL A 115 -8.64 10.92 1.24
N ASN A 116 -8.62 12.18 1.66
CA ASN A 116 -9.80 12.89 2.15
C ASN A 116 -10.90 13.02 1.08
N GLU A 117 -10.51 13.23 -0.17
CA GLU A 117 -11.47 13.39 -1.26
C GLU A 117 -12.08 12.04 -1.73
N TYR A 118 -11.25 10.99 -1.82
CA TYR A 118 -11.64 9.73 -2.45
C TYR A 118 -11.76 8.55 -1.47
N GLY A 119 -11.33 8.69 -0.22
CA GLY A 119 -11.16 7.58 0.71
C GLY A 119 -10.13 6.54 0.21
N TYR A 120 -9.29 6.94 -0.74
CA TYR A 120 -8.42 6.01 -1.47
C TYR A 120 -7.21 6.72 -2.06
N THR A 121 -6.09 6.03 -2.09
CA THR A 121 -4.98 6.25 -3.03
C THR A 121 -4.38 4.88 -3.36
N HIS A 122 -3.70 4.76 -4.50
CA HIS A 122 -3.10 3.47 -4.89
C HIS A 122 -1.93 3.07 -3.97
N HIS A 123 -1.41 1.85 -4.14
CA HIS A 123 -0.45 1.24 -3.20
C HIS A 123 0.81 2.08 -2.97
N ILE A 124 1.40 2.65 -4.02
CA ILE A 124 2.72 3.28 -3.93
C ILE A 124 2.75 4.51 -3.00
N PRO A 125 1.83 5.50 -3.10
CA PRO A 125 1.77 6.58 -2.11
C PRO A 125 1.52 6.09 -0.67
N ARG A 126 0.75 5.00 -0.48
CA ARG A 126 0.55 4.42 0.86
C ARG A 126 1.86 3.93 1.46
N LEU A 127 2.68 3.24 0.67
CA LEU A 127 3.94 2.66 1.13
C LEU A 127 5.05 3.70 1.19
N MET A 128 5.32 4.36 0.06
CA MET A 128 6.51 5.18 -0.13
C MET A 128 6.39 6.60 0.45
N ILE A 129 5.17 7.09 0.66
CA ILE A 129 4.95 8.41 1.28
C ILE A 129 4.38 8.24 2.68
N LEU A 130 3.15 7.75 2.82
CA LEU A 130 2.48 7.69 4.12
C LEU A 130 3.27 6.83 5.13
N SER A 131 3.47 5.53 4.85
CA SER A 131 4.13 4.61 5.79
C SER A 131 5.56 5.03 6.08
N ASN A 132 6.28 5.52 5.08
CA ASN A 132 7.66 5.98 5.22
C ASN A 132 7.75 7.18 6.15
N VAL A 133 6.92 8.22 5.95
CA VAL A 133 6.94 9.41 6.81
C VAL A 133 6.42 9.09 8.21
N PHE A 134 5.38 8.24 8.36
CA PHE A 134 4.95 7.74 9.67
C PHE A 134 6.11 7.10 10.45
N THR A 135 6.86 6.23 9.78
CA THR A 135 8.01 5.55 10.41
C THR A 135 9.12 6.53 10.78
N LEU A 136 9.46 7.48 9.89
CA LEU A 136 10.47 8.50 10.14
C LEU A 136 10.06 9.50 11.24
N CYS A 137 8.76 9.71 11.44
CA CYS A 137 8.22 10.51 12.54
C CYS A 137 8.05 9.71 13.84
N GLU A 138 8.53 8.47 13.89
CA GLU A 138 8.47 7.59 15.06
C GLU A 138 7.05 7.42 15.62
N ILE A 139 6.04 7.38 14.73
CA ILE A 139 4.64 7.20 15.12
C ILE A 139 4.41 5.75 15.58
N ASP A 140 3.68 5.58 16.68
CA ASP A 140 3.27 4.28 17.20
C ASP A 140 2.53 3.48 16.11
N PRO A 141 2.93 2.24 15.79
CA PRO A 141 2.29 1.43 14.75
C PRO A 141 0.79 1.24 14.92
N LYS A 142 0.27 1.25 16.14
CA LYS A 142 -1.17 1.16 16.41
C LYS A 142 -1.92 2.45 16.04
N GLU A 143 -1.28 3.60 16.18
CA GLU A 143 -1.83 4.87 15.71
C GLU A 143 -1.87 4.88 14.17
N ILE A 144 -0.81 4.39 13.52
CA ILE A 144 -0.76 4.26 12.06
C ILE A 144 -1.86 3.31 11.58
N TYR A 145 -1.99 2.13 12.19
CA TYR A 145 -3.04 1.17 11.88
C TYR A 145 -4.44 1.80 12.01
N ARG A 146 -4.72 2.47 13.13
CA ARG A 146 -5.99 3.17 13.34
C ARG A 146 -6.26 4.18 12.24
N TRP A 147 -5.27 5.00 11.90
CA TRP A 147 -5.39 6.00 10.84
C TRP A 147 -5.73 5.37 9.47
N PHE A 148 -5.04 4.30 9.08
CA PHE A 148 -5.36 3.58 7.85
C PHE A 148 -6.77 2.98 7.86
N MET A 149 -7.21 2.44 9.00
CA MET A 149 -8.57 1.90 9.14
C MET A 149 -9.66 2.97 9.04
N GLU A 150 -9.39 4.18 9.50
CA GLU A 150 -10.31 5.32 9.46
C GLU A 150 -10.38 5.97 8.08
N MET A 151 -9.26 6.06 7.37
CA MET A 151 -9.11 6.90 6.19
C MET A 151 -9.36 6.21 4.85
N PHE A 152 -9.30 4.88 4.80
CA PHE A 152 -9.41 4.14 3.54
C PHE A 152 -10.65 3.27 3.43
N VAL A 153 -11.37 3.39 2.30
CA VAL A 153 -12.59 2.61 2.02
C VAL A 153 -12.34 1.12 1.78
N ASP A 154 -11.10 0.73 1.48
CA ASP A 154 -10.69 -0.65 1.28
C ASP A 154 -10.01 -1.27 2.51
N SER A 155 -10.04 -0.57 3.64
CA SER A 155 -9.50 -1.07 4.89
C SER A 155 -10.28 -2.28 5.39
N SER A 156 -9.56 -3.31 5.75
CA SER A 156 -10.04 -4.46 6.51
C SER A 156 -8.88 -5.04 7.31
N GLU A 157 -9.17 -5.59 8.46
CA GLU A 157 -8.17 -6.02 9.43
C GLU A 157 -7.15 -7.00 8.82
N TRP A 158 -7.63 -8.00 8.09
CA TRP A 158 -6.77 -9.02 7.48
C TRP A 158 -5.79 -8.47 6.43
N VAL A 159 -6.12 -7.32 5.81
CA VAL A 159 -5.23 -6.61 4.88
C VAL A 159 -4.32 -5.67 5.64
N MET A 160 -4.89 -4.88 6.58
CA MET A 160 -4.16 -3.77 7.20
C MET A 160 -3.15 -4.22 8.24
N VAL A 161 -3.39 -5.32 8.97
CA VAL A 161 -2.41 -5.79 9.96
C VAL A 161 -1.08 -6.15 9.29
N PRO A 162 -0.99 -7.05 8.31
CA PRO A 162 0.29 -7.36 7.67
C PRO A 162 0.88 -6.16 6.90
N ASN A 163 0.03 -5.35 6.27
CA ASN A 163 0.54 -4.21 5.49
C ASN A 163 1.09 -3.09 6.37
N VAL A 164 0.46 -2.77 7.49
CA VAL A 164 0.93 -1.69 8.37
C VAL A 164 2.09 -2.17 9.24
N PHE A 165 1.90 -3.26 10.00
CA PHE A 165 2.93 -3.71 10.94
C PHE A 165 4.11 -4.39 10.25
N GLY A 166 3.85 -5.11 9.16
CA GLY A 166 4.89 -5.78 8.37
C GLY A 166 5.49 -4.86 7.31
N MET A 167 4.84 -4.77 6.15
CA MET A 167 5.40 -4.09 4.97
C MET A 167 5.69 -2.61 5.20
N GLY A 168 4.71 -1.86 5.73
CA GLY A 168 4.78 -0.40 5.76
C GLY A 168 5.76 0.16 6.78
N THR A 169 5.80 -0.41 7.98
CA THR A 169 6.57 0.11 9.10
C THR A 169 7.66 -0.81 9.63
N PHE A 170 7.68 -2.07 9.19
CA PHE A 170 8.59 -3.10 9.75
C PHE A 170 8.45 -3.25 11.28
N ALA A 171 7.29 -2.90 11.83
CA ALA A 171 7.05 -2.96 13.27
C ALA A 171 7.01 -4.40 13.80
N ASP A 172 6.79 -5.38 12.93
CA ASP A 172 6.81 -6.82 13.22
C ASP A 172 8.23 -7.39 13.39
N GLY A 173 9.28 -6.62 13.05
CA GLY A 173 10.67 -7.02 13.14
C GLY A 173 11.09 -8.10 12.13
N GLY A 174 10.40 -8.18 10.99
CA GLY A 174 10.79 -9.05 9.88
C GLY A 174 9.97 -10.34 9.75
N ILE A 175 8.75 -10.37 10.26
CA ILE A 175 7.82 -11.51 10.04
C ILE A 175 7.38 -11.56 8.58
N MET A 176 6.99 -10.41 8.02
CA MET A 176 6.45 -10.31 6.67
C MET A 176 7.52 -10.03 5.61
N SER A 177 8.44 -9.13 5.89
CA SER A 177 9.50 -8.71 4.98
C SER A 177 10.88 -8.85 5.60
N THR A 178 11.89 -9.18 4.81
CA THR A 178 13.26 -9.37 5.29
C THR A 178 13.97 -8.05 5.62
N GLU A 179 13.51 -6.95 5.02
CA GLU A 179 14.09 -5.62 5.17
C GLU A 179 12.99 -4.56 5.22
N PRO A 180 13.22 -3.45 5.94
CA PRO A 180 12.27 -2.35 5.98
C PRO A 180 12.22 -1.62 4.64
N TYR A 181 11.01 -1.24 4.20
CA TYR A 181 10.82 -0.36 3.04
C TYR A 181 11.11 1.11 3.32
N THR A 182 11.40 1.44 4.57
CA THR A 182 11.72 2.81 4.96
C THR A 182 12.99 3.27 4.27
N CYS A 183 12.88 4.32 3.47
CA CYS A 183 14.00 4.95 2.80
C CYS A 183 14.84 5.73 3.83
N LEU A 184 15.80 5.04 4.43
CA LEU A 184 16.78 5.67 5.29
C LEU A 184 17.85 6.34 4.44
N LEU A 185 18.51 7.38 5.00
CA LEU A 185 19.56 8.14 4.32
C LEU A 185 20.69 7.24 3.77
N TYR A 186 20.89 6.06 4.37
CA TYR A 186 21.90 5.08 3.99
C TYR A 186 21.42 4.01 2.99
N THR A 187 20.13 3.90 2.75
CA THR A 187 19.54 2.91 1.82
C THR A 187 19.03 3.54 0.53
N SER A 188 18.88 4.87 0.49
CA SER A 188 18.59 5.59 -0.75
C SER A 188 19.88 5.69 -1.57
N PRO A 189 19.90 5.24 -2.83
CA PRO A 189 21.05 5.47 -3.70
C PRO A 189 21.32 6.97 -3.77
N SER A 190 22.46 7.38 -3.28
CA SER A 190 22.87 8.78 -3.40
C SER A 190 23.10 9.09 -4.88
N PRO A 191 22.93 10.35 -5.33
CA PRO A 191 23.34 10.72 -6.69
C PRO A 191 24.82 10.39 -7.01
N ARG A 192 25.65 10.12 -6.00
CA ARG A 192 27.04 9.68 -6.16
C ARG A 192 27.18 8.17 -6.45
N ASP A 193 26.15 7.37 -6.16
CA ASP A 193 26.16 5.92 -6.40
C ASP A 193 25.68 5.57 -7.82
N LEU A 194 25.31 6.59 -8.61
CA LEU A 194 24.83 6.46 -9.99
C LEU A 194 25.93 6.70 -11.05
N TYR A 195 27.22 6.84 -10.64
CA TYR A 195 28.36 7.01 -11.55
C TYR A 195 29.51 6.05 -11.24
#